data_212ab0945836c28a1dd4c3d52ae16226
#
_entry.id   212ab0945836c28a1dd4c3d52ae16226
#
_cell.length_a   1.000
_cell.length_b   1.000
_cell.length_c   1.000
_cell.angle_alpha   90.00
_cell.angle_beta   90.00
_cell.angle_gamma   90.00
#
_symmetry.space_group_name_H-M   'P 1'
#
loop_
_entity.id
_entity.type
_entity.pdbx_description
1 polymer ?
#
loop_
_entity_poly.entity_id
_entity_poly.type
_entity_poly.pdbx_seq_one_letter_code
_entity_poly.pdbx_strand_id
1 'polypeptide(L)'
;MHLAVKLGLDKTEGLVYAAFEVEEIDWWLNEAIDRFIKTRYSGTNIKRESFEQSQKRTDDLRTLVSEARIAGGSLQTGASDKPNSYLIPVASFPTDYMLFLNDEVSITFNNEVTAVSTTIRTYPIPCTSDLYSASVNDPYSEHRLHMSTARPLRMFTEKGIELITDANYTIPYYYMKYLRKPTRVNLALTAAQTAGTSDIEEGITYLVSTNNVIYNGVTYAAAASFTGVAGVSVFTGTGTATPQIAHCDLPDHTHREVVNLTVKILAGNIESQGYQVEAAELAQNE
;
A
#
# COMPACT_ATOMS: atom_id res chain seq x y z
N MET A 1 9.99 19.57 5.74
CA MET A 1 8.52 19.66 5.73
C MET A 1 7.97 20.43 6.94
N HIS A 2 8.25 20.08 8.19
CA HIS A 2 7.73 20.74 9.40
C HIS A 2 7.90 22.27 9.42
N LEU A 3 9.12 22.78 9.17
CA LEU A 3 9.34 24.23 9.10
C LEU A 3 8.48 24.90 8.03
N ALA A 4 8.31 24.25 6.88
CA ALA A 4 7.49 24.78 5.79
C ALA A 4 6.00 24.80 6.14
N VAL A 5 5.50 23.81 6.88
CA VAL A 5 4.12 23.80 7.41
C VAL A 5 3.91 24.93 8.40
N LYS A 6 4.82 25.12 9.36
CA LYS A 6 4.75 26.24 10.31
C LYS A 6 4.76 27.60 9.60
N LEU A 7 5.67 27.79 8.64
CA LEU A 7 5.72 29.03 7.86
C LEU A 7 4.47 29.27 7.00
N GLY A 8 3.85 28.20 6.50
CA GLY A 8 2.58 28.27 5.76
C GLY A 8 1.45 28.73 6.67
N LEU A 9 1.33 28.13 7.84
CA LEU A 9 0.31 28.50 8.83
C LEU A 9 0.48 29.94 9.33
N ASP A 10 1.72 30.36 9.66
CA ASP A 10 2.00 31.72 10.10
C ASP A 10 1.59 32.78 9.07
N LYS A 11 1.71 32.48 7.76
CA LYS A 11 1.24 33.37 6.71
C LYS A 11 -0.26 33.46 6.62
N THR A 12 -0.95 32.35 6.86
CA THR A 12 -2.43 32.28 6.75
C THR A 12 -3.11 32.93 7.94
N GLU A 13 -2.54 32.77 9.15
CA GLU A 13 -3.23 33.09 10.42
C GLU A 13 -2.64 34.29 11.19
N GLY A 14 -1.56 34.87 10.73
CA GLY A 14 -1.02 36.12 11.30
C GLY A 14 -0.60 36.04 12.75
N LEU A 15 0.09 35.01 13.20
CA LEU A 15 0.69 34.85 14.54
C LEU A 15 -0.31 34.75 15.73
N VAL A 16 -1.59 34.55 15.50
CA VAL A 16 -2.62 34.57 16.55
C VAL A 16 -2.87 33.21 17.20
N TYR A 17 -2.43 32.12 16.59
CA TYR A 17 -2.73 30.77 17.05
C TYR A 17 -1.62 30.11 17.86
N ALA A 18 -2.05 29.21 18.77
CA ALA A 18 -1.14 28.40 19.57
C ALA A 18 -0.20 27.60 18.68
N ALA A 19 1.07 27.52 19.07
CA ALA A 19 2.05 26.75 18.33
C ALA A 19 1.65 25.28 18.32
N PHE A 20 1.51 24.71 17.11
CA PHE A 20 1.31 23.28 16.95
C PHE A 20 2.52 22.50 17.47
N GLU A 21 2.26 21.44 18.20
CA GLU A 21 3.28 20.51 18.64
C GLU A 21 3.82 19.70 17.45
N VAL A 22 5.02 19.16 17.61
CA VAL A 22 5.68 18.41 16.54
C VAL A 22 4.86 17.16 16.16
N GLU A 23 4.30 16.49 17.15
CA GLU A 23 3.47 15.29 17.00
C GLU A 23 2.17 15.56 16.23
N GLU A 24 1.54 16.70 16.48
CA GLU A 24 0.35 17.13 15.73
C GLU A 24 0.68 17.39 14.26
N ILE A 25 1.82 18.02 13.99
CA ILE A 25 2.27 18.26 12.62
C ILE A 25 2.60 16.93 11.91
N ASP A 26 3.24 15.98 12.62
CA ASP A 26 3.52 14.64 12.08
C ASP A 26 2.22 13.93 11.70
N TRP A 27 1.21 13.98 12.56
CA TRP A 27 -0.07 13.35 12.28
C TRP A 27 -0.75 13.93 11.03
N TRP A 28 -0.78 15.26 10.91
CA TRP A 28 -1.38 15.92 9.75
C TRP A 28 -0.57 15.74 8.46
N LEU A 29 0.75 15.68 8.55
CA LEU A 29 1.61 15.36 7.40
C LEU A 29 1.33 13.94 6.89
N ASN A 30 1.20 12.97 7.77
CA ASN A 30 0.89 11.60 7.40
C ASN A 30 -0.51 11.49 6.75
N GLU A 31 -1.51 12.19 7.29
CA GLU A 31 -2.84 12.26 6.69
C GLU A 31 -2.81 12.91 5.30
N ALA A 32 -2.02 13.98 5.12
CA ALA A 32 -1.84 14.63 3.83
C ALA A 32 -1.14 13.72 2.81
N ILE A 33 -0.13 12.96 3.24
CA ILE A 33 0.55 11.96 2.40
C ILE A 33 -0.44 10.90 1.91
N ASP A 34 -1.26 10.35 2.80
CA ASP A 34 -2.27 9.34 2.44
C ASP A 34 -3.30 9.90 1.45
N ARG A 35 -3.77 11.12 1.65
CA ARG A 35 -4.68 11.79 0.71
C ARG A 35 -4.03 12.07 -0.63
N PHE A 36 -2.76 12.51 -0.63
CA PHE A 36 -1.98 12.74 -1.85
C PHE A 36 -1.87 11.46 -2.68
N ILE A 37 -1.49 10.33 -2.04
CA ILE A 37 -1.36 9.03 -2.71
C ILE A 37 -2.71 8.60 -3.31
N LYS A 38 -3.78 8.66 -2.53
CA LYS A 38 -5.13 8.29 -3.00
C LYS A 38 -5.58 9.14 -4.18
N THR A 39 -5.33 10.46 -4.13
CA THR A 39 -5.68 11.38 -5.22
C THR A 39 -4.87 11.09 -6.49
N ARG A 40 -3.57 10.81 -6.37
CA ARG A 40 -2.73 10.45 -7.53
C ARG A 40 -3.09 9.09 -8.12
N TYR A 41 -3.48 8.13 -7.29
CA TYR A 41 -3.88 6.80 -7.75
C TYR A 41 -5.27 6.78 -8.41
N SER A 42 -6.30 7.28 -7.72
CA SER A 42 -7.70 7.15 -8.16
C SER A 42 -8.13 8.11 -9.27
N GLY A 43 -7.31 9.13 -9.54
CA GLY A 43 -7.51 10.01 -10.69
C GLY A 43 -8.88 10.66 -10.81
N THR A 44 -9.21 11.53 -9.88
CA THR A 44 -10.25 12.56 -10.10
C THR A 44 -9.76 13.61 -11.09
N ASN A 45 -9.25 13.20 -12.24
CA ASN A 45 -8.84 14.13 -13.27
C ASN A 45 -9.93 14.25 -14.36
N ILE A 46 -9.96 15.39 -14.99
CA ILE A 46 -10.89 15.70 -16.10
C ILE A 46 -10.75 14.68 -17.24
N LYS A 47 -9.55 14.13 -17.45
CA LYS A 47 -9.26 13.18 -18.53
C LYS A 47 -9.56 11.72 -18.18
N ARG A 48 -9.85 11.40 -16.92
CA ARG A 48 -10.11 10.02 -16.42
C ARG A 48 -9.01 9.01 -16.78
N GLU A 49 -7.76 9.46 -16.84
CA GLU A 49 -6.60 8.61 -17.10
C GLU A 49 -6.27 7.76 -15.86
N SER A 50 -5.87 6.50 -16.06
CA SER A 50 -5.38 5.65 -14.98
C SER A 50 -4.01 6.12 -14.48
N PHE A 51 -3.58 5.63 -13.31
CA PHE A 51 -2.29 5.96 -12.70
C PHE A 51 -1.11 5.84 -13.68
N GLU A 52 -1.02 4.74 -14.41
CA GLU A 52 0.09 4.46 -15.33
C GLU A 52 0.03 5.24 -16.65
N GLN A 53 -1.10 5.83 -17.00
CA GLN A 53 -1.26 6.61 -18.24
C GLN A 53 -0.73 8.04 -18.12
N SER A 54 -0.50 8.55 -16.93
CA SER A 54 0.05 9.87 -16.69
C SER A 54 1.46 9.78 -16.13
N GLN A 55 2.45 10.19 -16.91
CA GLN A 55 3.86 10.19 -16.50
C GLN A 55 4.09 10.96 -15.20
N LYS A 56 3.45 12.11 -15.02
CA LYS A 56 3.55 12.90 -13.78
C LYS A 56 3.14 12.08 -12.57
N ARG A 57 2.01 11.37 -12.63
CA ARG A 57 1.51 10.56 -11.50
C ARG A 57 2.40 9.37 -11.21
N THR A 58 2.91 8.73 -12.26
CA THR A 58 3.85 7.62 -12.13
C THR A 58 5.15 8.10 -11.48
N ASP A 59 5.67 9.26 -11.87
CA ASP A 59 6.87 9.83 -11.26
C ASP A 59 6.64 10.26 -9.81
N ASP A 60 5.46 10.81 -9.48
CA ASP A 60 5.10 11.23 -8.12
C ASP A 60 5.06 10.04 -7.13
N LEU A 61 4.62 8.85 -7.58
CA LEU A 61 4.47 7.67 -6.73
C LEU A 61 5.51 6.57 -7.00
N ARG A 62 6.48 6.79 -7.86
CA ARG A 62 7.46 5.79 -8.30
C ARG A 62 8.21 5.11 -7.14
N THR A 63 8.53 5.86 -6.10
CA THR A 63 9.25 5.34 -4.91
C THR A 63 8.43 4.36 -4.08
N LEU A 64 7.10 4.37 -4.26
CA LEU A 64 6.18 3.49 -3.55
C LEU A 64 5.81 2.24 -4.36
N VAL A 65 6.16 2.17 -5.64
CA VAL A 65 5.88 0.99 -6.47
C VAL A 65 6.78 -0.16 -6.06
N SER A 66 6.17 -1.27 -5.69
CA SER A 66 6.86 -2.51 -5.27
C SER A 66 6.30 -3.72 -6.00
N GLU A 67 7.11 -4.78 -6.09
CA GLU A 67 6.70 -6.06 -6.66
C GLU A 67 6.92 -7.17 -5.63
N ALA A 68 5.91 -8.02 -5.46
CA ALA A 68 6.00 -9.20 -4.61
C ALA A 68 5.76 -10.47 -5.42
N ARG A 69 6.59 -11.48 -5.18
CA ARG A 69 6.39 -12.85 -5.65
C ARG A 69 5.76 -13.67 -4.54
N ILE A 70 4.55 -14.15 -4.76
CA ILE A 70 3.79 -14.94 -3.80
C ILE A 70 3.69 -16.37 -4.36
N ALA A 71 3.72 -17.38 -3.50
CA ALA A 71 3.40 -18.75 -3.92
C ALA A 71 2.00 -18.77 -4.55
N GLY A 72 1.81 -19.54 -5.62
CA GLY A 72 0.60 -19.53 -6.46
C GLY A 72 -0.68 -19.98 -5.77
N GLY A 73 -0.63 -20.21 -4.48
CA GLY A 73 -1.77 -20.60 -3.67
C GLY A 73 -2.07 -22.11 -3.74
N SER A 74 -3.12 -22.49 -3.05
CA SER A 74 -3.61 -23.86 -3.05
C SER A 74 -4.78 -24.00 -4.00
N LEU A 75 -4.84 -25.12 -4.74
CA LEU A 75 -6.01 -25.48 -5.49
C LEU A 75 -7.20 -25.65 -4.54
N GLN A 76 -8.27 -24.91 -4.79
CA GLN A 76 -9.49 -25.03 -3.97
C GLN A 76 -10.29 -26.24 -4.46
N THR A 77 -10.21 -27.32 -3.71
CA THR A 77 -11.03 -28.51 -3.95
C THR A 77 -12.22 -28.51 -2.99
N GLY A 78 -13.41 -28.30 -3.53
CA GLY A 78 -14.67 -28.45 -2.78
C GLY A 78 -15.07 -27.30 -1.82
N ALA A 79 -14.26 -26.28 -1.66
CA ALA A 79 -14.56 -25.11 -0.81
C ALA A 79 -15.00 -23.88 -1.59
N SER A 80 -14.85 -23.90 -2.91
CA SER A 80 -15.28 -22.85 -3.83
C SER A 80 -16.34 -23.40 -4.76
N ASP A 81 -17.37 -22.61 -5.07
CA ASP A 81 -18.35 -22.92 -6.10
C ASP A 81 -17.74 -22.93 -7.52
N LYS A 82 -16.47 -22.57 -7.63
CA LYS A 82 -15.74 -22.47 -8.90
C LYS A 82 -14.72 -23.61 -9.00
N PRO A 83 -14.90 -24.54 -9.93
CA PRO A 83 -13.95 -25.62 -10.13
C PRO A 83 -12.59 -25.08 -10.61
N ASN A 84 -11.52 -25.76 -10.22
CA ASN A 84 -10.15 -25.47 -10.67
C ASN A 84 -9.64 -24.06 -10.34
N SER A 85 -10.06 -23.49 -9.22
CA SER A 85 -9.57 -22.20 -8.76
C SER A 85 -8.41 -22.33 -7.77
N TYR A 86 -7.46 -21.40 -7.85
CA TYR A 86 -6.36 -21.22 -6.90
C TYR A 86 -6.66 -20.00 -6.03
N LEU A 87 -6.59 -20.15 -4.72
CA LEU A 87 -6.71 -19.03 -3.79
C LEU A 87 -5.35 -18.53 -3.34
N ILE A 88 -5.11 -17.26 -3.51
CA ILE A 88 -4.00 -16.53 -2.91
C ILE A 88 -4.57 -15.74 -1.75
N PRO A 89 -4.40 -16.22 -0.50
CA PRO A 89 -5.04 -15.60 0.65
C PRO A 89 -4.44 -14.22 0.95
N VAL A 90 -5.24 -13.32 1.51
CA VAL A 90 -4.80 -11.99 1.94
C VAL A 90 -3.61 -12.07 2.91
N ALA A 91 -3.55 -13.12 3.74
CA ALA A 91 -2.43 -13.35 4.66
C ALA A 91 -1.07 -13.55 3.96
N SER A 92 -1.07 -13.88 2.67
CA SER A 92 0.17 -14.00 1.85
C SER A 92 0.58 -12.69 1.19
N PHE A 93 -0.21 -11.62 1.33
CA PHE A 93 0.13 -10.32 0.77
C PHE A 93 1.26 -9.68 1.60
N PRO A 94 2.10 -8.85 0.97
CA PRO A 94 3.08 -8.06 1.70
C PRO A 94 2.41 -7.21 2.81
N THR A 95 3.07 -7.11 3.96
CA THR A 95 2.56 -6.34 5.11
C THR A 95 2.42 -4.85 4.81
N ASP A 96 3.21 -4.36 3.86
CA ASP A 96 3.20 -2.97 3.38
C ASP A 96 2.25 -2.74 2.19
N TYR A 97 1.43 -3.72 1.80
CA TYR A 97 0.46 -3.58 0.72
C TYR A 97 -0.57 -2.49 1.01
N MET A 98 -0.75 -1.57 0.07
CA MET A 98 -1.75 -0.50 0.14
C MET A 98 -2.74 -0.54 -1.03
N LEU A 99 -2.24 -0.45 -2.26
CA LEU A 99 -3.09 -0.39 -3.46
C LEU A 99 -2.53 -1.31 -4.55
N PHE A 100 -3.42 -2.04 -5.19
CA PHE A 100 -3.10 -2.93 -6.29
C PHE A 100 -2.85 -2.13 -7.58
N LEU A 101 -1.81 -2.48 -8.33
CA LEU A 101 -1.53 -1.90 -9.65
C LEU A 101 -1.78 -2.90 -10.77
N ASN A 102 -1.00 -3.96 -10.80
CA ASN A 102 -1.05 -4.95 -11.86
C ASN A 102 -0.57 -6.31 -11.33
N ASP A 103 -0.83 -7.36 -12.08
CA ASP A 103 -0.39 -8.70 -11.74
C ASP A 103 0.04 -9.51 -12.95
N GLU A 104 0.89 -10.49 -12.67
CA GLU A 104 1.31 -11.54 -13.59
C GLU A 104 1.23 -12.88 -12.87
N VAL A 105 1.01 -13.95 -13.62
CA VAL A 105 1.04 -15.31 -13.11
C VAL A 105 2.10 -16.12 -13.83
N SER A 106 2.79 -16.96 -13.09
CA SER A 106 3.61 -18.03 -13.67
C SER A 106 2.72 -19.24 -13.84
N ILE A 107 2.64 -19.77 -15.02
CA ILE A 107 1.90 -21.00 -15.32
C ILE A 107 2.86 -22.09 -15.78
N THR A 108 2.59 -23.31 -15.37
CA THR A 108 3.40 -24.47 -15.74
C THR A 108 2.49 -25.51 -16.40
N PHE A 109 2.79 -25.84 -17.64
CA PHE A 109 2.17 -26.94 -18.36
C PHE A 109 2.96 -28.22 -18.09
N ASN A 110 2.28 -29.27 -17.72
CA ASN A 110 2.87 -30.59 -17.64
C ASN A 110 2.63 -31.28 -19.00
N ASN A 111 3.68 -31.40 -19.77
CA ASN A 111 3.61 -32.19 -20.99
C ASN A 111 3.86 -33.66 -20.64
N GLU A 112 2.80 -34.45 -20.58
CA GLU A 112 2.87 -35.87 -20.25
C GLU A 112 3.73 -36.69 -21.24
N VAL A 113 3.84 -36.19 -22.49
CA VAL A 113 4.58 -36.91 -23.56
C VAL A 113 6.09 -36.74 -23.45
N THR A 114 6.54 -35.58 -23.04
CA THR A 114 7.99 -35.24 -23.01
C THR A 114 8.58 -35.17 -21.62
N ALA A 115 7.75 -35.22 -20.56
CA ALA A 115 8.14 -35.00 -19.16
C ALA A 115 8.84 -33.62 -18.93
N VAL A 116 8.71 -32.70 -19.86
CA VAL A 116 9.27 -31.35 -19.76
C VAL A 116 8.18 -30.39 -19.28
N SER A 117 8.42 -29.77 -18.15
CA SER A 117 7.56 -28.69 -17.67
C SER A 117 7.99 -27.36 -18.30
N THR A 118 7.08 -26.70 -19.00
CA THR A 118 7.33 -25.37 -19.56
C THR A 118 6.65 -24.34 -18.70
N THR A 119 7.43 -23.39 -18.16
CA THR A 119 6.92 -22.30 -17.34
C THR A 119 6.87 -21.03 -18.17
N ILE A 120 5.72 -20.37 -18.19
CA ILE A 120 5.48 -19.14 -18.94
C ILE A 120 4.90 -18.10 -17.98
N ARG A 121 5.27 -16.83 -18.13
CA ARG A 121 4.60 -15.70 -17.47
C ARG A 121 3.48 -15.17 -18.37
N THR A 122 2.32 -14.93 -17.78
CA THR A 122 1.15 -14.41 -18.48
C THR A 122 0.34 -13.48 -17.57
N TYR A 123 -0.51 -12.67 -18.18
CA TYR A 123 -1.42 -11.77 -17.44
C TYR A 123 -2.75 -12.47 -17.20
N PRO A 124 -3.23 -12.49 -15.95
CA PRO A 124 -4.58 -12.95 -15.67
C PRO A 124 -5.61 -11.94 -16.20
N ILE A 125 -6.75 -12.45 -16.63
CA ILE A 125 -7.84 -11.63 -17.14
C ILE A 125 -8.73 -11.23 -15.96
N PRO A 126 -8.93 -9.92 -15.70
CA PRO A 126 -9.84 -9.48 -14.64
C PRO A 126 -11.27 -9.90 -14.97
N CYS A 127 -11.92 -10.53 -14.02
CA CYS A 127 -13.30 -11.00 -14.12
C CYS A 127 -14.10 -10.51 -12.91
N THR A 128 -15.30 -10.01 -13.16
CA THR A 128 -16.25 -9.66 -12.10
C THR A 128 -17.24 -10.82 -11.87
N SER A 129 -17.89 -10.85 -10.72
CA SER A 129 -18.80 -11.97 -10.38
C SER A 129 -19.96 -12.13 -11.37
N ASP A 130 -20.45 -11.03 -11.92
CA ASP A 130 -21.50 -10.99 -12.94
C ASP A 130 -21.04 -11.50 -14.32
N LEU A 131 -19.79 -11.25 -14.68
CA LEU A 131 -19.21 -11.71 -15.96
C LEU A 131 -18.67 -13.14 -15.91
N TYR A 132 -18.52 -13.72 -14.70
CA TYR A 132 -17.94 -15.06 -14.55
C TYR A 132 -18.65 -16.14 -15.37
N SER A 133 -19.98 -16.19 -15.27
CA SER A 133 -20.77 -17.19 -15.98
C SER A 133 -20.63 -17.05 -17.51
N ALA A 134 -20.63 -15.83 -18.03
CA ALA A 134 -20.41 -15.58 -19.44
C ALA A 134 -18.98 -15.95 -19.87
N SER A 135 -17.98 -15.59 -19.08
CA SER A 135 -16.58 -15.88 -19.39
C SER A 135 -16.24 -17.39 -19.40
N VAL A 136 -16.97 -18.19 -18.63
CA VAL A 136 -16.72 -19.65 -18.57
C VAL A 136 -17.59 -20.43 -19.56
N ASN A 137 -18.84 -20.03 -19.73
CA ASN A 137 -19.84 -20.83 -20.45
C ASN A 137 -20.09 -20.38 -21.90
N ASP A 138 -19.83 -19.11 -22.22
CA ASP A 138 -20.06 -18.59 -23.57
C ASP A 138 -18.95 -19.04 -24.54
N PRO A 139 -19.26 -19.85 -25.54
CA PRO A 139 -18.27 -20.31 -26.52
C PRO A 139 -17.68 -19.18 -27.38
N TYR A 140 -18.34 -18.04 -27.47
CA TYR A 140 -17.91 -16.88 -28.25
C TYR A 140 -17.22 -15.80 -27.42
N SER A 141 -17.12 -15.98 -26.09
CA SER A 141 -16.41 -15.03 -25.23
C SER A 141 -14.92 -15.03 -25.56
N GLU A 142 -14.37 -13.82 -25.80
CA GLU A 142 -12.93 -13.61 -26.00
C GLU A 142 -12.11 -14.10 -24.81
N HIS A 143 -12.69 -14.10 -23.62
CA HIS A 143 -12.05 -14.45 -22.36
C HIS A 143 -12.40 -15.85 -21.86
N ARG A 144 -12.98 -16.68 -22.73
CA ARG A 144 -13.31 -18.06 -22.38
C ARG A 144 -12.06 -18.82 -21.95
N LEU A 145 -12.18 -19.58 -20.86
CA LEU A 145 -11.18 -20.56 -20.46
C LEU A 145 -11.11 -21.67 -21.52
N HIS A 146 -10.03 -21.70 -22.28
CA HIS A 146 -9.81 -22.70 -23.31
C HIS A 146 -8.36 -23.23 -23.23
N MET A 147 -8.16 -24.47 -23.65
CA MET A 147 -6.83 -25.14 -23.65
C MET A 147 -5.73 -24.33 -24.35
N SER A 148 -6.06 -23.51 -25.33
CA SER A 148 -5.12 -22.67 -26.05
C SER A 148 -4.87 -21.32 -25.35
N THR A 149 -5.73 -20.93 -24.40
CA THR A 149 -5.67 -19.64 -23.73
C THR A 149 -5.04 -19.82 -22.36
N ALA A 150 -3.72 -19.71 -22.30
CA ALA A 150 -2.97 -19.83 -21.06
C ALA A 150 -3.09 -18.58 -20.18
N ARG A 151 -4.32 -18.14 -19.89
CA ARG A 151 -4.62 -16.97 -19.08
C ARG A 151 -5.70 -17.30 -18.06
N PRO A 152 -5.39 -17.36 -16.78
CA PRO A 152 -6.40 -17.56 -15.74
C PRO A 152 -7.30 -16.33 -15.61
N LEU A 153 -8.56 -16.54 -15.22
CA LEU A 153 -9.45 -15.46 -14.81
C LEU A 153 -9.09 -15.06 -13.37
N ARG A 154 -9.03 -13.76 -13.10
CA ARG A 154 -8.76 -13.22 -11.76
C ARG A 154 -10.02 -12.60 -11.19
N MET A 155 -10.34 -12.97 -9.96
CA MET A 155 -11.40 -12.35 -9.17
C MET A 155 -10.86 -11.91 -7.81
N PHE A 156 -11.28 -10.73 -7.36
CA PHE A 156 -11.06 -10.29 -6.00
C PHE A 156 -12.19 -10.77 -5.11
N THR A 157 -11.84 -11.45 -4.03
CA THR A 157 -12.78 -11.96 -3.03
C THR A 157 -12.35 -11.48 -1.64
N GLU A 158 -13.22 -11.57 -0.64
CA GLU A 158 -12.90 -11.26 0.75
C GLU A 158 -11.68 -12.08 1.26
N LYS A 159 -11.58 -13.33 0.83
CA LYS A 159 -10.50 -14.24 1.25
C LYS A 159 -9.16 -13.97 0.58
N GLY A 160 -9.15 -13.24 -0.54
CA GLY A 160 -7.95 -12.96 -1.33
C GLY A 160 -8.22 -12.87 -2.83
N ILE A 161 -7.20 -13.23 -3.60
CA ILE A 161 -7.26 -13.26 -5.06
C ILE A 161 -7.53 -14.70 -5.50
N GLU A 162 -8.61 -14.89 -6.23
CA GLU A 162 -8.98 -16.17 -6.80
C GLU A 162 -8.60 -16.19 -8.27
N LEU A 163 -7.79 -17.18 -8.66
CA LEU A 163 -7.35 -17.42 -10.03
C LEU A 163 -8.03 -18.68 -10.56
N ILE A 164 -8.90 -18.54 -11.55
CA ILE A 164 -9.71 -19.62 -12.10
C ILE A 164 -9.04 -20.11 -13.37
N THR A 165 -8.81 -21.43 -13.45
CA THR A 165 -8.14 -22.09 -14.58
C THR A 165 -9.04 -23.13 -15.22
N ASP A 166 -8.59 -23.66 -16.37
CA ASP A 166 -9.21 -24.79 -17.07
C ASP A 166 -8.62 -26.16 -16.67
N ALA A 167 -7.83 -26.21 -15.60
CA ALA A 167 -7.10 -27.39 -15.11
C ALA A 167 -5.93 -27.92 -15.97
N ASN A 168 -5.65 -27.32 -17.12
CA ASN A 168 -4.58 -27.80 -18.02
C ASN A 168 -3.17 -27.34 -17.59
N TYR A 169 -3.08 -26.45 -16.62
CA TYR A 169 -1.81 -25.92 -16.08
C TYR A 169 -1.93 -25.62 -14.59
N THR A 170 -0.78 -25.57 -13.96
CA THR A 170 -0.65 -25.17 -12.55
C THR A 170 -0.07 -23.77 -12.43
N ILE A 171 -0.35 -23.11 -11.31
CA ILE A 171 0.13 -21.75 -11.00
C ILE A 171 1.14 -21.83 -9.84
N PRO A 172 2.45 -21.95 -10.12
CA PRO A 172 3.46 -22.02 -9.08
C PRO A 172 3.69 -20.67 -8.38
N TYR A 173 3.59 -19.56 -9.11
CA TYR A 173 3.85 -18.24 -8.57
C TYR A 173 2.87 -17.20 -9.12
N TYR A 174 2.52 -16.27 -8.24
CA TYR A 174 1.77 -15.05 -8.52
C TYR A 174 2.67 -13.85 -8.24
N TYR A 175 2.73 -12.92 -9.18
CA TYR A 175 3.51 -11.69 -9.07
C TYR A 175 2.55 -10.53 -9.00
N MET A 176 2.62 -9.77 -7.94
CA MET A 176 1.76 -8.61 -7.71
C MET A 176 2.59 -7.34 -7.70
N LYS A 177 2.26 -6.40 -8.58
CA LYS A 177 2.75 -5.03 -8.50
C LYS A 177 1.75 -4.20 -7.70
N TYR A 178 2.25 -3.46 -6.74
CA TYR A 178 1.41 -2.71 -5.81
C TYR A 178 2.10 -1.43 -5.36
N LEU A 179 1.30 -0.49 -4.86
CA LEU A 179 1.81 0.64 -4.09
C LEU A 179 1.91 0.20 -2.63
N ARG A 180 3.11 0.34 -2.08
CA ARG A 180 3.34 0.08 -0.66
C ARG A 180 2.85 1.25 0.20
N LYS A 181 2.50 0.98 1.43
CA LYS A 181 2.25 2.01 2.43
C LYS A 181 3.50 2.87 2.58
N PRO A 182 3.40 4.21 2.56
CA PRO A 182 4.55 5.06 2.84
C PRO A 182 5.00 4.89 4.29
N THR A 183 6.29 5.06 4.52
CA THR A 183 6.82 5.19 5.88
C THR A 183 6.24 6.45 6.50
N ARG A 184 5.70 6.33 7.70
CA ARG A 184 5.14 7.49 8.40
C ARG A 184 6.25 8.46 8.79
N VAL A 185 6.04 9.72 8.45
CA VAL A 185 6.94 10.80 8.90
C VAL A 185 6.83 10.92 10.41
N ASN A 186 7.98 10.91 11.09
CA ASN A 186 8.09 11.11 12.52
C ASN A 186 9.32 11.96 12.82
N LEU A 187 9.11 13.15 13.33
CA LEU A 187 10.15 14.05 13.80
C LEU A 187 10.14 14.17 15.33
N ALA A 188 9.03 13.79 15.96
CA ALA A 188 8.93 13.78 17.40
C ALA A 188 9.92 12.76 17.99
N LEU A 189 10.89 13.25 18.71
CA LEU A 189 11.83 12.43 19.48
C LEU A 189 11.13 12.04 20.79
N THR A 190 10.25 11.05 20.73
CA THR A 190 9.70 10.48 21.95
C THR A 190 10.78 9.74 22.73
N ALA A 191 10.67 9.74 24.04
CA ALA A 191 11.62 9.03 24.91
C ALA A 191 11.67 7.54 24.57
N ALA A 192 12.80 6.91 24.85
CA ALA A 192 12.96 5.47 24.71
C ALA A 192 11.84 4.73 25.46
N GLN A 193 11.17 3.82 24.79
CA GLN A 193 10.05 3.07 25.32
C GLN A 193 10.52 1.81 26.02
N THR A 194 9.90 1.46 27.13
CA THR A 194 10.21 0.25 27.90
C THR A 194 9.16 -0.85 27.68
N ALA A 195 9.58 -2.09 27.81
CA ALA A 195 8.68 -3.24 27.62
C ALA A 195 7.44 -3.17 28.51
N GLY A 196 6.29 -3.46 27.93
CA GLY A 196 5.01 -3.63 28.65
C GLY A 196 4.28 -2.33 29.01
N THR A 197 4.86 -1.16 28.80
CA THR A 197 4.28 0.14 29.20
C THR A 197 4.05 1.12 28.07
N SER A 198 4.46 0.78 26.88
CA SER A 198 4.56 1.74 25.78
C SER A 198 3.75 1.31 24.57
N ASP A 199 3.12 2.27 23.93
CA ASP A 199 2.40 2.06 22.68
C ASP A 199 3.37 2.13 21.51
N ILE A 200 3.42 1.04 20.74
CA ILE A 200 4.11 1.00 19.46
C ILE A 200 3.12 1.44 18.38
N GLU A 201 3.46 2.49 17.68
CA GLU A 201 2.63 3.02 16.60
C GLU A 201 2.91 2.30 15.28
N GLU A 202 1.85 2.05 14.51
CA GLU A 202 1.95 1.44 13.18
C GLU A 202 2.77 2.32 12.24
N GLY A 203 3.71 1.70 11.51
CA GLY A 203 4.53 2.36 10.50
C GLY A 203 5.74 3.13 11.03
N ILE A 204 5.90 3.28 12.34
CA ILE A 204 7.10 3.89 12.94
C ILE A 204 8.18 2.81 13.13
N THR A 205 9.41 3.13 12.75
CA THR A 205 10.57 2.26 12.98
C THR A 205 11.21 2.56 14.32
N TYR A 206 11.45 1.52 15.11
CA TYR A 206 12.04 1.57 16.43
C TYR A 206 13.42 0.90 16.40
N LEU A 207 14.41 1.53 16.98
CA LEU A 207 15.73 0.95 17.22
C LEU A 207 15.79 0.37 18.63
N VAL A 208 16.18 -0.89 18.75
CA VAL A 208 16.41 -1.53 20.05
C VAL A 208 17.70 -0.98 20.65
N SER A 209 17.58 -0.23 21.74
CA SER A 209 18.72 0.47 22.35
C SER A 209 19.51 -0.41 23.32
N THR A 210 18.81 -1.23 24.11
CA THR A 210 19.44 -2.11 25.10
C THR A 210 18.73 -3.44 25.19
N ASN A 211 19.48 -4.51 25.41
CA ASN A 211 18.96 -5.88 25.58
C ASN A 211 18.04 -6.35 24.41
N ASN A 212 17.38 -7.46 24.60
CA ASN A 212 16.49 -8.00 23.59
C ASN A 212 15.06 -7.53 23.79
N VAL A 213 14.40 -7.23 22.67
CA VAL A 213 12.98 -6.89 22.57
C VAL A 213 12.27 -7.98 21.79
N ILE A 214 11.12 -8.44 22.25
CA ILE A 214 10.26 -9.38 21.54
C ILE A 214 9.04 -8.61 21.07
N TYR A 215 8.92 -8.42 19.77
CA TYR A 215 7.81 -7.74 19.14
C TYR A 215 7.17 -8.65 18.09
N ASN A 216 5.85 -8.79 18.13
CA ASN A 216 5.08 -9.64 17.22
C ASN A 216 5.65 -11.08 17.11
N GLY A 217 6.11 -11.66 18.23
CA GLY A 217 6.69 -13.01 18.30
C GLY A 217 8.12 -13.14 17.78
N VAL A 218 8.75 -12.04 17.32
CA VAL A 218 10.14 -12.02 16.84
C VAL A 218 11.03 -11.36 17.88
N THR A 219 12.20 -11.96 18.14
CA THR A 219 13.22 -11.40 19.05
C THR A 219 14.19 -10.53 18.30
N TYR A 220 14.30 -9.27 18.71
CA TYR A 220 15.24 -8.27 18.18
C TYR A 220 16.35 -8.01 19.21
N ALA A 221 17.59 -8.21 18.81
CA ALA A 221 18.75 -7.92 19.65
C ALA A 221 19.02 -6.41 19.70
N ALA A 222 19.89 -5.98 20.63
CA ALA A 222 20.38 -4.60 20.67
C ALA A 222 20.95 -4.18 19.30
N ALA A 223 20.69 -2.94 18.91
CA ALA A 223 21.00 -2.35 17.60
C ALA A 223 20.18 -2.92 16.40
N ALA A 224 19.29 -3.87 16.61
CA ALA A 224 18.31 -4.25 15.59
C ALA A 224 17.15 -3.25 15.54
N SER A 225 16.47 -3.16 14.41
CA SER A 225 15.28 -2.32 14.25
C SER A 225 14.05 -3.16 13.89
N PHE A 226 12.89 -2.69 14.29
CA PHE A 226 11.59 -3.25 13.87
C PHE A 226 10.62 -2.10 13.57
N THR A 227 9.63 -2.37 12.75
CA THR A 227 8.58 -1.39 12.40
C THR A 227 7.28 -1.81 13.07
N GLY A 228 6.56 -0.85 13.63
CA GLY A 228 5.25 -1.07 14.25
C GLY A 228 4.24 -1.62 13.25
N VAL A 229 3.50 -2.65 13.67
CA VAL A 229 2.48 -3.34 12.86
C VAL A 229 1.10 -3.09 13.44
N ALA A 230 0.10 -2.93 12.59
CA ALA A 230 -1.29 -2.73 13.00
C ALA A 230 -1.77 -3.78 14.01
N GLY A 231 -2.41 -3.31 15.07
CA GLY A 231 -2.97 -4.17 16.13
C GLY A 231 -1.97 -4.73 17.14
N VAL A 232 -0.67 -4.40 17.03
CA VAL A 232 0.36 -4.81 17.99
C VAL A 232 1.01 -3.56 18.58
N SER A 233 0.49 -3.09 19.71
CA SER A 233 0.94 -1.85 20.35
C SER A 233 1.99 -2.04 21.45
N VAL A 234 2.26 -3.26 21.87
CA VAL A 234 3.14 -3.56 23.01
C VAL A 234 4.21 -4.57 22.62
N PHE A 235 5.43 -4.37 23.11
CA PHE A 235 6.49 -5.35 23.03
C PHE A 235 6.85 -5.90 24.43
N THR A 236 7.49 -7.05 24.46
CA THR A 236 7.96 -7.70 25.68
C THR A 236 9.46 -7.86 25.67
N GLY A 237 10.02 -8.26 26.82
CA GLY A 237 11.48 -8.41 26.99
C GLY A 237 12.04 -7.46 28.03
N THR A 238 13.36 -7.31 28.06
CA THR A 238 14.07 -6.43 29.00
C THR A 238 14.72 -5.23 28.33
N GLY A 239 14.55 -5.11 27.01
CA GLY A 239 15.14 -4.04 26.21
C GLY A 239 14.31 -2.78 26.18
N THR A 240 14.89 -1.74 25.64
CA THR A 240 14.24 -0.46 25.33
C THR A 240 14.23 -0.25 23.80
N ALA A 241 13.18 0.35 23.29
CA ALA A 241 13.05 0.68 21.88
C ALA A 241 12.89 2.20 21.71
N THR A 242 13.71 2.79 20.88
CA THR A 242 13.69 4.24 20.62
C THR A 242 13.13 4.49 19.22
N PRO A 243 12.08 5.30 19.06
CA PRO A 243 11.56 5.65 17.75
C PRO A 243 12.62 6.41 16.95
N GLN A 244 12.71 6.10 15.68
CA GLN A 244 13.66 6.73 14.77
C GLN A 244 12.97 7.84 13.97
N ILE A 245 13.75 8.91 13.68
CA ILE A 245 13.27 9.93 12.74
C ILE A 245 13.04 9.27 11.39
N ALA A 246 11.82 9.36 10.90
CA ALA A 246 11.45 8.86 9.60
C ALA A 246 11.18 10.02 8.64
N HIS A 247 11.78 9.93 7.45
CA HIS A 247 11.58 10.89 6.38
C HIS A 247 10.47 10.41 5.43
N CYS A 248 9.90 11.35 4.69
CA CYS A 248 8.91 11.04 3.67
C CYS A 248 9.53 10.23 2.53
N ASP A 249 8.91 9.11 2.18
CA ASP A 249 9.35 8.22 1.08
C ASP A 249 9.03 8.77 -0.32
N LEU A 250 8.19 9.79 -0.39
CA LEU A 250 7.83 10.41 -1.67
C LEU A 250 9.02 11.19 -2.26
N PRO A 251 9.10 11.33 -3.60
CA PRO A 251 10.13 12.12 -4.25
C PRO A 251 10.12 13.59 -3.80
N ASP A 252 11.29 14.21 -3.74
CA ASP A 252 11.47 15.58 -3.23
C ASP A 252 10.59 16.63 -3.92
N HIS A 253 10.32 16.47 -5.22
CA HIS A 253 9.48 17.39 -5.96
C HIS A 253 8.02 17.44 -5.51
N THR A 254 7.54 16.36 -4.85
CA THR A 254 6.17 16.27 -4.31
C THR A 254 6.04 16.88 -2.92
N HIS A 255 7.15 17.05 -2.19
CA HIS A 255 7.13 17.49 -0.80
C HIS A 255 6.41 18.83 -0.61
N ARG A 256 6.55 19.75 -1.58
CA ARG A 256 5.87 21.05 -1.52
C ARG A 256 4.36 20.92 -1.67
N GLU A 257 3.88 20.01 -2.53
CA GLU A 257 2.45 19.76 -2.71
C GLU A 257 1.85 19.15 -1.43
N VAL A 258 2.57 18.20 -0.81
CA VAL A 258 2.17 17.60 0.48
C VAL A 258 2.11 18.65 1.59
N VAL A 259 3.12 19.54 1.69
CA VAL A 259 3.11 20.63 2.67
C VAL A 259 1.91 21.56 2.47
N ASN A 260 1.64 21.98 1.23
CA ASN A 260 0.48 22.82 0.91
C ASN A 260 -0.84 22.13 1.27
N LEU A 261 -0.95 20.84 1.00
CA LEU A 261 -2.12 20.05 1.39
C LEU A 261 -2.28 19.98 2.91
N THR A 262 -1.17 19.81 3.65
CA THR A 262 -1.16 19.81 5.11
C THR A 262 -1.62 21.15 5.66
N VAL A 263 -1.09 22.26 5.16
CA VAL A 263 -1.50 23.62 5.55
C VAL A 263 -2.99 23.83 5.27
N LYS A 264 -3.47 23.39 4.11
CA LYS A 264 -4.89 23.47 3.76
C LYS A 264 -5.79 22.71 4.72
N ILE A 265 -5.38 21.51 5.14
CA ILE A 265 -6.13 20.70 6.11
C ILE A 265 -6.14 21.37 7.49
N LEU A 266 -4.98 21.82 7.95
CA LEU A 266 -4.83 22.49 9.24
C LEU A 266 -5.62 23.79 9.30
N ALA A 267 -5.46 24.65 8.30
CA ALA A 267 -6.20 25.93 8.22
C ALA A 267 -7.72 25.72 8.15
N GLY A 268 -8.17 24.65 7.45
CA GLY A 268 -9.60 24.29 7.43
C GLY A 268 -10.15 23.85 8.77
N ASN A 269 -9.33 23.20 9.60
CA ASN A 269 -9.74 22.79 10.96
C ASN A 269 -9.80 23.94 11.96
N ILE A 270 -9.03 25.01 11.70
CA ILE A 270 -9.00 26.20 12.56
C ILE A 270 -10.16 27.16 12.20
N GLU A 271 -10.93 26.88 11.13
CA GLU A 271 -12.02 27.73 10.63
C GLU A 271 -11.58 29.18 10.36
N SER A 272 -10.37 29.38 9.85
CA SER A 272 -9.82 30.71 9.64
C SER A 272 -10.42 31.44 8.46
N GLN A 273 -10.51 32.77 8.56
CA GLN A 273 -10.94 33.63 7.44
C GLN A 273 -9.95 33.60 6.26
N GLY A 274 -8.66 33.36 6.52
CA GLY A 274 -7.61 33.23 5.51
C GLY A 274 -7.72 31.96 4.68
N TYR A 275 -8.29 30.89 5.22
CA TYR A 275 -8.45 29.60 4.54
C TYR A 275 -9.21 29.69 3.22
N GLN A 276 -10.26 30.50 3.15
CA GLN A 276 -11.07 30.64 1.94
C GLN A 276 -10.28 31.23 0.76
N VAL A 277 -9.39 32.17 1.05
CA VAL A 277 -8.54 32.81 0.03
C VAL A 277 -7.50 31.82 -0.49
N GLU A 278 -6.80 31.12 0.40
CA GLU A 278 -5.78 30.15 0.05
C GLU A 278 -6.35 28.91 -0.66
N ALA A 279 -7.53 28.46 -0.27
CA ALA A 279 -8.23 27.37 -0.96
C ALA A 279 -8.60 27.76 -2.39
N ALA A 280 -8.97 29.02 -2.63
CA ALA A 280 -9.26 29.53 -3.98
C ALA A 280 -8.02 29.64 -4.84
N GLU A 281 -6.89 30.09 -4.28
CA GLU A 281 -5.58 30.16 -5.01
C GLU A 281 -5.04 28.78 -5.37
N LEU A 282 -5.16 27.80 -4.48
CA LEU A 282 -4.72 26.42 -4.74
C LEU A 282 -5.59 25.74 -5.81
N ALA A 283 -6.89 26.00 -5.82
CA ALA A 283 -7.80 25.47 -6.84
C ALA A 283 -7.53 26.03 -8.25
N GLN A 284 -6.92 27.23 -8.36
CA GLN A 284 -6.51 27.79 -9.66
C GLN A 284 -5.20 27.23 -10.21
N ASN A 285 -4.39 26.60 -9.35
CA ASN A 285 -3.08 26.06 -9.71
C ASN A 285 -3.11 24.53 -9.98
N GLU A 286 -4.23 23.85 -9.81
CA GLU A 286 -4.49 22.46 -10.21
C GLU A 286 -5.05 22.38 -11.66
#